data_0b16c02c85f74853e9dad0b482f10f3b
#
_entry.id   0b16c02c85f74853e9dad0b482f10f3b
#
_cell.length_a   1.000
_cell.length_b   1.000
_cell.length_c   1.000
_cell.angle_alpha   90.00
_cell.angle_beta   90.00
_cell.angle_gamma   90.00
#
_symmetry.space_group_name_H-M   'P 1'
#
loop_
_entity.id
_entity.type
_entity.pdbx_description
1 polymer ?
#
loop_
_entity_poly.entity_id
_entity_poly.type
_entity_poly.pdbx_seq_one_letter_code
_entity_poly.pdbx_strand_id
1 'polypeptide(L)'
;VLSTLYICFKIDESAVDSDYLAYYFESTKWHKGLSDIAGEGARNHGLLNVSVNDYFNTRHRFHCMREQKIIASMLNVISQKENDEIALYDNYQKQKQYLLRKMFI
;
A
#
# COMPACT_ATOMS: atom_id res chain seq x y z
N VAL A 1 -5.95 -19.55 -4.12
CA VAL A 1 -7.18 -19.19 -4.83
C VAL A 1 -7.49 -17.73 -4.60
N LEU A 2 -7.62 -16.98 -5.69
CA LEU A 2 -7.94 -15.56 -5.61
C LEU A 2 -9.44 -15.35 -5.44
N SER A 3 -9.79 -14.44 -4.55
CA SER A 3 -11.18 -14.05 -4.35
C SER A 3 -11.69 -13.27 -5.57
N THR A 4 -12.99 -13.40 -5.86
CA THR A 4 -13.66 -12.61 -6.91
C THR A 4 -13.73 -11.12 -6.55
N LEU A 5 -13.42 -10.76 -5.30
CA LEU A 5 -13.37 -9.36 -4.85
C LEU A 5 -12.08 -8.65 -5.24
N TYR A 6 -11.09 -9.37 -5.74
CA TYR A 6 -9.79 -8.79 -6.11
C TYR A 6 -9.70 -8.61 -7.61
N ILE A 7 -9.11 -7.49 -8.02
CA ILE A 7 -8.77 -7.21 -9.41
C ILE A 7 -7.27 -7.45 -9.57
N CYS A 8 -6.91 -8.37 -10.46
CA CYS A 8 -5.52 -8.67 -10.75
C CYS A 8 -5.14 -8.13 -12.12
N PHE A 9 -3.99 -7.46 -12.22
CA PHE A 9 -3.53 -6.90 -13.47
C PHE A 9 -2.00 -6.87 -13.52
N LYS A 10 -1.49 -6.71 -14.73
CA LYS A 10 -0.06 -6.59 -14.97
C LYS A 10 0.23 -5.15 -15.39
N ILE A 11 1.32 -4.59 -14.87
CA ILE A 11 1.73 -3.22 -15.20
C ILE A 11 2.66 -3.22 -16.41
N ASP A 12 2.69 -2.09 -17.10
CA ASP A 12 3.69 -1.81 -18.13
C ASP A 12 4.92 -1.21 -17.44
N GLU A 13 5.93 -2.03 -17.24
CA GLU A 13 7.14 -1.63 -16.52
C GLU A 13 7.97 -0.58 -17.26
N SER A 14 7.69 -0.35 -18.54
CA SER A 14 8.34 0.74 -19.29
C SER A 14 7.75 2.11 -18.95
N ALA A 15 6.52 2.14 -18.46
CA ALA A 15 5.81 3.38 -18.14
C ALA A 15 5.72 3.65 -16.65
N VAL A 16 5.69 2.62 -15.81
CA VAL A 16 5.48 2.74 -14.37
C VAL A 16 6.42 1.80 -13.62
N ASP A 17 7.10 2.34 -12.62
CA ASP A 17 7.90 1.56 -11.70
C ASP A 17 7.00 0.85 -10.68
N SER A 18 7.24 -0.44 -10.42
CA SER A 18 6.38 -1.23 -9.53
C SER A 18 6.37 -0.72 -8.10
N ASP A 19 7.52 -0.33 -7.55
CA ASP A 19 7.60 0.20 -6.19
C ASP A 19 6.89 1.54 -6.08
N TYR A 20 7.08 2.42 -7.07
CA TYR A 20 6.37 3.69 -7.14
C TYR A 20 4.86 3.49 -7.16
N LEU A 21 4.39 2.55 -7.96
CA LEU A 21 2.95 2.28 -8.07
C LEU A 21 2.39 1.75 -6.74
N ALA A 22 3.13 0.89 -6.05
CA ALA A 22 2.71 0.39 -4.74
C ALA A 22 2.51 1.53 -3.74
N TYR A 23 3.43 2.48 -3.69
CA TYR A 23 3.28 3.66 -2.84
C TYR A 23 2.16 4.58 -3.30
N TYR A 24 1.97 4.70 -4.61
CA TYR A 24 0.86 5.48 -5.16
C TYR A 24 -0.49 4.93 -4.67
N PHE A 25 -0.63 3.62 -4.60
CA PHE A 25 -1.84 2.99 -4.08
C PHE A 25 -2.11 3.31 -2.61
N GLU A 26 -1.09 3.64 -1.84
CA GLU A 26 -1.24 4.09 -0.46
C GLU A 26 -1.62 5.57 -0.38
N SER A 27 -1.52 6.30 -1.48
CA SER A 27 -1.74 7.75 -1.49
C SER A 27 -3.22 8.11 -1.53
N THR A 28 -3.51 9.31 -1.05
CA THR A 28 -4.88 9.84 -1.09
C THR A 28 -5.37 10.09 -2.51
N LYS A 29 -4.47 10.36 -3.45
CA LYS A 29 -4.84 10.62 -4.84
C LYS A 29 -5.48 9.41 -5.51
N TRP A 30 -4.92 8.22 -5.26
CA TRP A 30 -5.50 6.99 -5.80
C TRP A 30 -6.86 6.72 -5.17
N HIS A 31 -6.94 6.82 -3.84
CA HIS A 31 -8.19 6.60 -3.11
C HIS A 31 -9.29 7.56 -3.56
N LYS A 32 -8.95 8.82 -3.77
CA LYS A 32 -9.91 9.83 -4.21
C LYS A 32 -10.44 9.50 -5.60
N GLY A 33 -9.58 9.18 -6.54
CA GLY A 33 -9.98 8.82 -7.89
C GLY A 33 -10.92 7.63 -7.92
N LEU A 34 -10.63 6.63 -7.10
CA LEU A 34 -11.45 5.43 -6.98
C LEU A 34 -12.78 5.71 -6.30
N SER A 35 -12.79 6.52 -5.24
CA SER A 35 -14.02 6.91 -4.54
C SER A 35 -14.99 7.69 -5.42
N ASP A 36 -14.47 8.57 -6.26
CA ASP A 36 -15.31 9.36 -7.17
C ASP A 36 -16.08 8.46 -8.14
N ILE A 37 -15.48 7.36 -8.59
CA ILE A 37 -16.11 6.41 -9.48
C ILE A 37 -17.09 5.49 -8.74
N ALA A 38 -16.71 5.05 -7.55
CA ALA A 38 -17.52 4.11 -6.77
C ALA A 38 -18.61 4.79 -5.96
N GLY A 39 -18.72 6.13 -5.99
CA GLY A 39 -19.57 6.91 -5.09
C GLY A 39 -21.02 6.47 -5.05
N GLU A 40 -21.64 6.22 -6.19
CA GLU A 40 -23.03 5.79 -6.25
C GLU A 40 -23.22 4.35 -5.76
N GLY A 41 -22.33 3.46 -6.14
CA GLY A 41 -22.36 2.08 -5.66
C GLY A 41 -22.17 2.01 -4.15
N ALA A 42 -21.27 2.81 -3.61
CA ALA A 42 -21.04 2.88 -2.17
C ALA A 42 -22.26 3.38 -1.41
N ARG A 43 -22.98 4.36 -1.97
CA ARG A 43 -24.21 4.87 -1.34
C ARG A 43 -25.31 3.81 -1.24
N ASN A 44 -25.44 2.99 -2.27
CA ASN A 44 -26.51 2.00 -2.34
C ASN A 44 -26.24 0.77 -1.48
N HIS A 45 -24.97 0.39 -1.34
CA HIS A 45 -24.61 -0.87 -0.71
C HIS A 45 -23.69 -0.74 0.51
N GLY A 46 -23.26 0.48 0.82
CA GLY A 46 -22.33 0.72 1.91
C GLY A 46 -20.92 0.15 1.66
N LEU A 47 -20.66 -0.36 0.46
CA LEU A 47 -19.38 -0.95 0.06
C LEU A 47 -18.87 -0.28 -1.20
N LEU A 48 -17.53 -0.15 -1.30
CA LEU A 48 -16.89 0.29 -2.52
C LEU A 48 -16.95 -0.85 -3.54
N ASN A 49 -17.79 -0.67 -4.55
CA ASN A 49 -17.95 -1.66 -5.59
C ASN A 49 -17.66 -1.02 -6.94
N VAL A 50 -16.54 -1.40 -7.54
CA VAL A 50 -16.05 -0.83 -8.78
C VAL A 50 -15.95 -1.93 -9.82
N SER A 51 -16.56 -1.73 -11.00
CA SER A 51 -16.40 -2.67 -12.09
C SER A 51 -14.96 -2.62 -12.63
N VAL A 52 -14.54 -3.72 -13.27
CA VAL A 52 -13.20 -3.81 -13.85
C VAL A 52 -13.00 -2.70 -14.90
N ASN A 53 -14.01 -2.45 -15.71
CA ASN A 53 -13.94 -1.40 -16.73
C ASN A 53 -13.78 -0.01 -16.12
N ASP A 54 -14.55 0.29 -15.08
CA ASP A 54 -14.45 1.58 -14.39
C ASP A 54 -13.10 1.76 -13.73
N TYR A 55 -12.58 0.69 -13.12
CA TYR A 55 -11.27 0.71 -12.48
C TYR A 55 -10.17 1.07 -13.47
N PHE A 56 -10.14 0.43 -14.63
CA PHE A 56 -9.12 0.68 -15.65
C PHE A 56 -9.34 1.97 -16.45
N ASN A 57 -10.50 2.57 -16.34
CA ASN A 57 -10.78 3.87 -16.95
C ASN A 57 -10.40 5.04 -16.04
N THR A 58 -9.97 4.79 -14.82
CA THR A 58 -9.44 5.85 -13.96
C THR A 58 -8.17 6.43 -14.57
N ARG A 59 -8.01 7.74 -14.43
CA ARG A 59 -6.83 8.45 -14.95
C ARG A 59 -5.98 8.93 -13.82
N HIS A 60 -4.69 8.69 -13.93
CA HIS A 60 -3.72 9.06 -12.92
C HIS A 60 -2.54 9.76 -13.58
N ARG A 61 -2.02 10.77 -12.90
CA ARG A 61 -0.81 11.46 -13.36
C ARG A 61 0.38 10.91 -12.58
N PHE A 62 1.35 10.40 -13.31
CA PHE A 62 2.58 9.91 -12.73
C PHE A 62 3.74 10.81 -13.13
N HIS A 63 4.75 10.85 -12.27
CA HIS A 63 6.01 11.47 -12.60
C HIS A 63 6.69 10.71 -13.74
N CYS A 64 7.69 11.31 -14.38
CA CYS A 64 8.49 10.57 -15.35
C CYS A 64 9.23 9.42 -14.65
N MET A 65 9.68 8.43 -15.43
CA MET A 65 10.30 7.22 -14.87
C MET A 65 11.47 7.53 -13.95
N ARG A 66 12.29 8.51 -14.29
CA ARG A 66 13.43 8.92 -13.47
C ARG A 66 12.97 9.38 -12.08
N GLU A 67 11.97 10.23 -12.05
CA GLU A 67 11.41 10.74 -10.79
C GLU A 67 10.70 9.65 -10.01
N GLN A 68 9.99 8.75 -10.68
CA GLN A 68 9.35 7.61 -10.05
C GLN A 68 10.36 6.79 -9.25
N LYS A 69 11.51 6.49 -9.85
CA LYS A 69 12.56 5.70 -9.21
C LYS A 69 13.18 6.41 -8.02
N ILE A 70 13.36 7.71 -8.12
CA ILE A 70 13.90 8.52 -7.02
C ILE A 70 12.92 8.51 -5.84
N ILE A 71 11.65 8.77 -6.11
CA ILE A 71 10.60 8.79 -5.09
C ILE A 71 10.49 7.42 -4.41
N ALA A 72 10.45 6.36 -5.22
CA ALA A 72 10.37 5.00 -4.70
C ALA A 72 11.56 4.64 -3.83
N SER A 73 12.77 5.03 -4.24
CA SER A 73 13.98 4.78 -3.45
C SER A 73 13.94 5.49 -2.11
N MET A 74 13.49 6.74 -2.08
CA MET A 74 13.37 7.50 -0.83
C MET A 74 12.36 6.85 0.10
N LEU A 75 11.20 6.45 -0.42
CA LEU A 75 10.17 5.80 0.38
C LEU A 75 10.60 4.42 0.85
N ASN A 76 11.35 3.68 0.04
CA ASN A 76 11.90 2.38 0.44
C ASN A 76 12.87 2.51 1.62
N VAL A 77 13.70 3.54 1.64
CA VAL A 77 14.61 3.79 2.77
C VAL A 77 13.81 4.05 4.04
N ILE A 78 12.78 4.86 3.97
CA ILE A 78 11.92 5.14 5.13
C ILE A 78 11.20 3.88 5.60
N SER A 79 10.65 3.09 4.68
CA SER A 79 9.96 1.84 5.00
C SER A 79 10.90 0.83 5.66
N GLN A 80 12.14 0.73 5.18
CA GLN A 80 13.14 -0.13 5.79
C GLN A 80 13.45 0.30 7.23
N LYS A 81 13.57 1.61 7.45
CA LYS A 81 13.80 2.14 8.79
C LYS A 81 12.64 1.83 9.72
N GLU A 82 11.42 1.98 9.27
CA GLU A 82 10.23 1.61 10.05
C GLU A 82 10.27 0.12 10.43
N ASN A 83 10.57 -0.75 9.48
CA ASN A 83 10.64 -2.19 9.73
C ASN A 83 11.73 -2.54 10.73
N ASP A 84 12.89 -1.88 10.65
CA ASP A 84 13.99 -2.09 11.58
C ASP A 84 13.60 -1.69 13.02
N GLU A 85 12.88 -0.57 13.15
CA GLU A 85 12.40 -0.10 14.47
C GLU A 85 11.35 -1.05 15.04
N ILE A 86 10.46 -1.60 14.23
CA ILE A 86 9.47 -2.57 14.67
C ILE A 86 10.15 -3.85 15.15
N ALA A 87 11.14 -4.34 14.42
CA ALA A 87 11.90 -5.54 14.82
C ALA A 87 12.64 -5.33 16.14
N LEU A 88 13.21 -4.15 16.33
CA LEU A 88 13.90 -3.79 17.56
C LEU A 88 12.93 -3.73 18.74
N TYR A 89 11.76 -3.14 18.55
CA TYR A 89 10.71 -3.10 19.56
C TYR A 89 10.30 -4.52 19.99
N ASP A 90 10.09 -5.41 19.02
CA ASP A 90 9.74 -6.80 19.30
C ASP A 90 10.81 -7.50 20.15
N ASN A 91 12.09 -7.28 19.83
CA ASN A 91 13.18 -7.86 20.58
C ASN A 91 13.22 -7.36 22.03
N TYR A 92 12.98 -6.07 22.23
CA TYR A 92 12.90 -5.50 23.58
C TYR A 92 11.73 -6.08 24.37
N GLN A 93 10.59 -6.29 23.75
CA GLN A 93 9.44 -6.91 24.39
C GLN A 93 9.75 -8.33 24.85
N LYS A 94 10.43 -9.11 24.01
CA LYS A 94 10.86 -10.48 24.36
C LYS A 94 11.85 -10.49 25.51
N GLN A 95 12.82 -9.59 25.51
CA GLN A 95 13.78 -9.45 26.60
C GLN A 95 13.09 -9.10 27.92
N LYS A 96 12.16 -8.15 27.87
CA LYS A 96 11.38 -7.75 29.04
C LYS A 96 10.62 -8.94 29.62
N GLN A 97 9.92 -9.68 28.78
CA GLN A 97 9.16 -10.85 29.22
C GLN A 97 10.05 -11.94 29.80
N TYR A 98 11.20 -12.17 29.21
CA TYR A 98 12.17 -13.11 29.72
C TYR A 98 12.63 -12.72 31.12
N LEU A 99 13.02 -11.48 31.34
CA LEU A 99 13.47 -10.97 32.62
C LEU A 99 12.38 -11.04 33.68
N LEU A 100 11.14 -10.69 33.32
CA LEU A 100 10.01 -10.78 34.23
C LEU A 100 9.80 -12.20 34.73
N ARG A 101 9.92 -13.19 33.85
CA ARG A 101 9.79 -14.60 34.23
C ARG A 101 10.93 -15.08 35.09
N LYS A 102 12.15 -14.59 34.82
CA LYS A 102 13.35 -15.03 35.55
C LYS A 102 13.52 -14.34 36.89
N MET A 103 13.10 -13.07 36.99
CA MET A 103 13.31 -12.27 38.20
C MET A 103 12.17 -12.41 39.23
N PHE A 104 10.98 -12.79 38.79
CA PHE A 104 9.81 -12.93 39.67
C PHE A 104 9.29 -14.37 39.66
N ILE A 105 10.09 -15.29 40.07
CA ILE A 105 9.73 -16.69 40.17
C ILE A 105 8.81 -16.93 41.37
#